data_a04b22e1b6dee4689ccc5482b121a33a
#
_entry.id   a04b22e1b6dee4689ccc5482b121a33a
#
_cell.length_a   1.000
_cell.length_b   1.000
_cell.length_c   1.000
_cell.angle_alpha   90.00
_cell.angle_beta   90.00
_cell.angle_gamma   90.00
#
_symmetry.space_group_name_H-M   'P 1'
#
loop_
_entity.id
_entity.type
_entity.pdbx_description
1 polymer ?
#
loop_
_entity_poly.entity_id
_entity_poly.type
_entity_poly.pdbx_seq_one_letter_code
_entity_poly.pdbx_strand_id
1 'polypeptide(L)'
;MVKEDIAKWHTRPLQKRYSVLYLDGLYVKLRPDTLEKEVIYVVLGVNEEGDREILDFFVGGQESAYVWQEILQQLYNRGVKEGLLGVFDGLSGLEEAFKAVYSKADVQRCVVHKVRNTLNRVRKKDQCEVAGDLKLIYRAPNKEIALQMFQQFESKWFSKYSREVQSWTNELDVLLIFMDDPSSIRSVIYTTNAIERTIKEIRERLKPMNSLSSLEATEKVVYLTIKDFNEKWAERKLRGFSEAHEALQRMFEERYN
;
A
#
# COMPACT_ATOMS: atom_id res chain seq x y z
N MET A 1 -27.19 -11.27 12.21
CA MET A 1 -25.95 -11.29 13.04
C MET A 1 -24.74 -10.86 12.23
N VAL A 2 -24.08 -11.67 11.38
CA VAL A 2 -22.87 -11.22 10.64
C VAL A 2 -23.09 -10.04 9.70
N LYS A 3 -24.22 -9.95 9.01
CA LYS A 3 -24.56 -8.78 8.17
C LYS A 3 -24.66 -7.47 8.96
N GLU A 4 -25.26 -7.51 10.12
CA GLU A 4 -25.36 -6.34 11.00
C GLU A 4 -23.99 -5.93 11.54
N ASP A 5 -23.13 -6.89 11.84
CA ASP A 5 -21.76 -6.65 12.29
C ASP A 5 -20.94 -6.01 11.17
N ILE A 6 -21.08 -6.46 9.92
CA ILE A 6 -20.44 -5.86 8.75
C ILE A 6 -20.93 -4.42 8.55
N ALA A 7 -22.24 -4.19 8.62
CA ALA A 7 -22.80 -2.83 8.49
C ALA A 7 -22.28 -1.88 9.57
N LYS A 8 -22.20 -2.36 10.82
CA LYS A 8 -21.59 -1.61 11.93
C LYS A 8 -20.10 -1.35 11.70
N TRP A 9 -19.39 -2.33 11.16
CA TRP A 9 -17.98 -2.18 10.81
C TRP A 9 -17.76 -1.05 9.80
N HIS A 10 -18.49 -1.02 8.71
CA HIS A 10 -18.39 0.01 7.67
C HIS A 10 -18.82 1.40 8.13
N THR A 11 -19.57 1.52 9.24
CA THR A 11 -20.02 2.80 9.77
C THR A 11 -19.33 3.23 11.06
N ARG A 12 -18.42 2.40 11.61
CA ARG A 12 -17.74 2.72 12.86
C ARG A 12 -16.89 3.99 12.71
N PRO A 13 -16.81 4.84 13.74
CA PRO A 13 -15.89 5.96 13.75
C PRO A 13 -14.44 5.45 13.71
N LEU A 14 -13.57 6.21 13.03
CA LEU A 14 -12.14 5.92 12.90
C LEU A 14 -11.32 7.01 13.60
N GLN A 15 -10.06 6.72 13.89
CA GLN A 15 -9.15 7.71 14.44
C GLN A 15 -8.92 8.85 13.45
N LYS A 16 -8.61 10.04 13.97
CA LYS A 16 -8.40 11.24 13.16
C LYS A 16 -7.12 11.15 12.32
N ARG A 17 -6.06 10.53 12.89
CA ARG A 17 -4.69 10.53 12.36
C ARG A 17 -4.18 9.14 12.06
N TYR A 18 -3.59 9.00 10.87
CA TYR A 18 -2.80 7.83 10.49
C TYR A 18 -1.53 8.29 9.80
N SER A 19 -0.38 7.86 10.32
CA SER A 19 0.92 8.17 9.70
C SER A 19 1.05 7.55 8.32
N VAL A 20 0.51 6.33 8.15
CA VAL A 20 0.56 5.63 6.87
C VAL A 20 -0.79 5.01 6.54
N LEU A 21 -1.23 5.20 5.30
CA LEU A 21 -2.39 4.53 4.70
C LEU A 21 -1.89 3.62 3.57
N TYR A 22 -2.02 2.31 3.74
CA TYR A 22 -1.73 1.33 2.69
C TYR A 22 -3.01 0.97 1.95
N LEU A 23 -2.94 0.98 0.61
CA LEU A 23 -4.05 0.63 -0.26
C LEU A 23 -3.62 -0.52 -1.18
N ASP A 24 -4.44 -1.57 -1.26
CA ASP A 24 -4.17 -2.70 -2.15
C ASP A 24 -5.48 -3.37 -2.58
N GLY A 25 -5.48 -3.94 -3.78
CA GLY A 25 -6.60 -4.62 -4.40
C GLY A 25 -6.31 -6.10 -4.70
N LEU A 26 -7.22 -6.97 -4.31
CA LEU A 26 -7.16 -8.39 -4.61
C LEU A 26 -8.20 -8.78 -5.66
N TYR A 27 -7.76 -9.25 -6.82
CA TYR A 27 -8.64 -9.82 -7.83
C TYR A 27 -9.06 -11.23 -7.47
N VAL A 28 -10.36 -11.47 -7.42
CA VAL A 28 -10.97 -12.77 -7.14
C VAL A 28 -11.97 -13.16 -8.24
N LYS A 29 -12.06 -14.45 -8.56
CA LYS A 29 -13.14 -14.99 -9.38
C LYS A 29 -14.23 -15.51 -8.42
N LEU A 30 -15.41 -14.93 -8.49
CA LEU A 30 -16.54 -15.36 -7.65
C LEU A 30 -17.31 -16.54 -8.24
N ARG A 31 -17.30 -16.69 -9.58
CA ARG A 31 -17.99 -17.78 -10.28
C ARG A 31 -16.99 -18.48 -11.20
N PRO A 32 -16.92 -19.83 -11.17
CA PRO A 32 -16.02 -20.58 -12.05
C PRO A 32 -16.28 -20.34 -13.56
N ASP A 33 -17.55 -20.10 -13.90
CA ASP A 33 -18.02 -20.01 -15.28
C ASP A 33 -18.00 -18.59 -15.86
N THR A 34 -17.58 -17.57 -15.08
CA THR A 34 -17.45 -16.20 -15.57
C THR A 34 -15.99 -15.81 -15.75
N LEU A 35 -15.71 -15.03 -16.80
CA LEU A 35 -14.40 -14.39 -17.01
C LEU A 35 -14.22 -13.14 -16.13
N GLU A 36 -15.30 -12.67 -15.53
CA GLU A 36 -15.30 -11.47 -14.70
C GLU A 36 -14.59 -11.73 -13.39
N LYS A 37 -13.70 -10.82 -13.06
CA LYS A 37 -13.00 -10.76 -11.77
C LYS A 37 -13.55 -9.59 -10.99
N GLU A 38 -13.92 -9.87 -9.77
CA GLU A 38 -14.24 -8.83 -8.78
C GLU A 38 -13.00 -8.42 -8.03
N VAL A 39 -12.99 -7.20 -7.50
CA VAL A 39 -11.88 -6.69 -6.69
C VAL A 39 -12.30 -6.64 -5.22
N ILE A 40 -11.42 -7.07 -4.35
CA ILE A 40 -11.50 -6.81 -2.92
C ILE A 40 -10.52 -5.71 -2.62
N TYR A 41 -11.03 -4.52 -2.33
CA TYR A 41 -10.25 -3.37 -1.91
C TYR A 41 -9.99 -3.45 -0.41
N VAL A 42 -8.78 -3.18 0.02
CA VAL A 42 -8.42 -3.19 1.45
C VAL A 42 -7.62 -1.93 1.76
N VAL A 43 -7.98 -1.26 2.85
CA VAL A 43 -7.23 -0.12 3.38
C VAL A 43 -6.74 -0.45 4.78
N LEU A 44 -5.43 -0.37 4.98
CA LEU A 44 -4.78 -0.55 6.27
C LEU A 44 -4.21 0.78 6.74
N GLY A 45 -4.54 1.20 7.95
CA GLY A 45 -3.98 2.38 8.62
C GLY A 45 -2.93 1.99 9.66
N VAL A 46 -1.90 2.84 9.78
CA VAL A 46 -0.90 2.77 10.84
C VAL A 46 -0.83 4.14 11.51
N ASN A 47 -1.05 4.19 12.81
CA ASN A 47 -0.98 5.43 13.57
C ASN A 47 0.48 5.81 13.93
N GLU A 48 0.67 6.91 14.64
CA GLU A 48 1.98 7.43 15.04
C GLU A 48 2.70 6.57 16.10
N GLU A 49 1.96 5.72 16.82
CA GLU A 49 2.49 4.73 17.75
C GLU A 49 2.90 3.43 17.09
N GLY A 50 2.55 3.24 15.82
CA GLY A 50 2.80 2.00 15.07
C GLY A 50 1.72 0.94 15.24
N ASP A 51 0.59 1.28 15.87
CA ASP A 51 -0.57 0.42 15.89
C ASP A 51 -1.20 0.39 14.51
N ARG A 52 -1.62 -0.77 14.06
CA ARG A 52 -2.16 -0.99 12.73
C ARG A 52 -3.51 -1.66 12.79
N GLU A 53 -4.40 -1.20 11.93
CA GLU A 53 -5.71 -1.82 11.75
C GLU A 53 -6.16 -1.77 10.29
N ILE A 54 -6.92 -2.76 9.86
CA ILE A 54 -7.68 -2.65 8.63
C ILE A 54 -8.82 -1.67 8.88
N LEU A 55 -8.78 -0.54 8.18
CA LEU A 55 -9.76 0.54 8.33
C LEU A 55 -11.06 0.19 7.65
N ASP A 56 -10.94 -0.36 6.44
CA ASP A 56 -12.08 -0.79 5.66
C ASP A 56 -11.69 -1.78 4.55
N PHE A 57 -12.73 -2.41 3.98
CA PHE A 57 -12.65 -3.23 2.79
C PHE A 57 -13.94 -3.09 1.97
N PHE A 58 -13.85 -3.32 0.67
CA PHE A 58 -14.99 -3.33 -0.23
C PHE A 58 -14.86 -4.51 -1.18
N VAL A 59 -15.98 -5.09 -1.56
CA VAL A 59 -16.02 -6.25 -2.45
C VAL A 59 -16.89 -5.94 -3.65
N GLY A 60 -16.31 -6.01 -4.84
CA GLY A 60 -17.04 -5.90 -6.09
C GLY A 60 -16.50 -4.82 -7.04
N GLY A 61 -16.95 -4.89 -8.29
CA GLY A 61 -16.59 -3.98 -9.35
C GLY A 61 -15.22 -4.20 -9.97
N GLN A 62 -14.86 -3.30 -10.89
CA GLN A 62 -13.54 -3.25 -11.51
C GLN A 62 -12.68 -2.21 -10.81
N GLU A 63 -11.40 -2.52 -10.63
CA GLU A 63 -10.48 -1.58 -10.00
C GLU A 63 -10.33 -0.31 -10.86
N SER A 64 -10.65 0.82 -10.24
CA SER A 64 -10.54 2.14 -10.87
C SER A 64 -10.19 3.22 -9.86
N ALA A 65 -9.58 4.30 -10.33
CA ALA A 65 -9.29 5.47 -9.52
C ALA A 65 -10.56 6.08 -8.88
N TYR A 66 -11.68 6.03 -9.59
CA TYR A 66 -12.97 6.52 -9.09
C TYR A 66 -13.45 5.74 -7.86
N VAL A 67 -13.42 4.41 -7.91
CA VAL A 67 -13.81 3.56 -6.76
C VAL A 67 -12.89 3.81 -5.57
N TRP A 68 -11.58 3.92 -5.80
CA TRP A 68 -10.64 4.28 -4.75
C TRP A 68 -10.94 5.64 -4.13
N GLN A 69 -11.29 6.65 -4.93
CA GLN A 69 -11.66 7.97 -4.44
C GLN A 69 -12.91 7.90 -3.55
N GLU A 70 -13.93 7.14 -3.93
CA GLU A 70 -15.13 6.93 -3.10
C GLU A 70 -14.80 6.26 -1.76
N ILE A 71 -13.96 5.22 -1.78
CA ILE A 71 -13.51 4.52 -0.57
C ILE A 71 -12.78 5.50 0.37
N LEU A 72 -11.83 6.27 -0.15
CA LEU A 72 -11.06 7.24 0.61
C LEU A 72 -11.94 8.36 1.18
N GLN A 73 -12.94 8.83 0.40
CA GLN A 73 -13.90 9.82 0.86
C GLN A 73 -14.79 9.29 2.00
N GLN A 74 -15.18 8.02 1.96
CA GLN A 74 -15.91 7.38 3.05
C GLN A 74 -15.07 7.30 4.33
N LEU A 75 -13.78 6.92 4.22
CA LEU A 75 -12.87 6.93 5.36
C LEU A 75 -12.71 8.34 5.95
N TYR A 76 -12.58 9.35 5.10
CA TYR A 76 -12.52 10.75 5.52
C TYR A 76 -13.79 11.17 6.27
N ASN A 77 -14.97 10.78 5.79
CA ASN A 77 -16.25 11.08 6.43
C ASN A 77 -16.40 10.37 7.79
N ARG A 78 -15.78 9.20 7.97
CA ARG A 78 -15.79 8.42 9.21
C ARG A 78 -14.75 8.83 10.24
N GLY A 79 -13.94 9.83 9.94
CA GLY A 79 -13.01 10.40 10.92
C GLY A 79 -11.56 10.50 10.47
N VAL A 80 -11.09 9.75 9.49
CA VAL A 80 -9.70 9.81 9.01
C VAL A 80 -9.45 11.13 8.28
N LYS A 81 -9.06 12.16 9.03
CA LYS A 81 -8.90 13.53 8.52
C LYS A 81 -7.45 13.87 8.14
N GLU A 82 -6.50 13.22 8.76
CA GLU A 82 -5.09 13.54 8.66
C GLU A 82 -4.29 12.28 8.33
N GLY A 83 -3.53 12.31 7.25
CA GLY A 83 -2.60 11.27 6.83
C GLY A 83 -1.27 11.87 6.41
N LEU A 84 -0.13 11.24 6.74
CA LEU A 84 1.16 11.72 6.29
C LEU A 84 1.57 11.09 4.97
N LEU A 85 1.34 9.78 4.80
CA LEU A 85 1.82 9.01 3.66
C LEU A 85 0.78 7.99 3.16
N GLY A 86 0.47 8.00 1.86
CA GLY A 86 -0.21 6.92 1.16
C GLY A 86 0.81 5.97 0.54
N VAL A 87 0.69 4.66 0.77
CA VAL A 87 1.61 3.66 0.21
C VAL A 87 0.82 2.63 -0.60
N PHE A 88 1.09 2.55 -1.90
CA PHE A 88 0.38 1.65 -2.80
C PHE A 88 1.19 1.34 -4.07
N ASP A 89 0.67 0.43 -4.88
CA ASP A 89 1.22 0.12 -6.20
C ASP A 89 0.91 1.24 -7.21
N GLY A 90 1.58 1.22 -8.33
CA GLY A 90 1.41 2.22 -9.38
C GLY A 90 0.14 2.04 -10.23
N LEU A 91 -1.04 1.89 -9.61
CA LEU A 91 -2.30 1.94 -10.34
C LEU A 91 -2.51 3.34 -10.93
N SER A 92 -2.84 3.39 -12.23
CA SER A 92 -3.09 4.67 -12.90
C SER A 92 -4.28 5.41 -12.26
N GLY A 93 -4.07 6.69 -11.94
CA GLY A 93 -5.08 7.56 -11.34
C GLY A 93 -5.29 7.39 -9.83
N LEU A 94 -4.64 6.40 -9.18
CA LEU A 94 -4.80 6.21 -7.73
C LEU A 94 -4.10 7.34 -6.93
N GLU A 95 -2.98 7.83 -7.42
CA GLU A 95 -2.27 8.95 -6.80
C GLU A 95 -3.14 10.22 -6.79
N GLU A 96 -3.75 10.54 -7.93
CA GLU A 96 -4.67 11.66 -8.06
C GLU A 96 -5.91 11.48 -7.18
N ALA A 97 -6.49 10.29 -7.15
CA ALA A 97 -7.62 9.97 -6.28
C ALA A 97 -7.26 10.11 -4.79
N PHE A 98 -6.08 9.65 -4.38
CA PHE A 98 -5.58 9.80 -3.02
C PHE A 98 -5.36 11.26 -2.64
N LYS A 99 -4.67 12.02 -3.50
CA LYS A 99 -4.40 13.45 -3.30
C LYS A 99 -5.67 14.32 -3.32
N ALA A 100 -6.70 13.91 -4.04
CA ALA A 100 -8.00 14.60 -4.03
C ALA A 100 -8.66 14.59 -2.65
N VAL A 101 -8.43 13.53 -1.85
CA VAL A 101 -9.00 13.41 -0.50
C VAL A 101 -7.99 13.84 0.58
N TYR A 102 -6.73 13.45 0.44
CA TYR A 102 -5.64 13.72 1.39
C TYR A 102 -4.57 14.61 0.74
N SER A 103 -4.93 15.85 0.40
CA SER A 103 -4.07 16.78 -0.35
C SER A 103 -2.75 17.13 0.35
N LYS A 104 -2.70 17.04 1.67
CA LYS A 104 -1.51 17.31 2.48
C LYS A 104 -0.62 16.07 2.72
N ALA A 105 -1.09 14.87 2.37
CA ALA A 105 -0.32 13.64 2.51
C ALA A 105 0.62 13.43 1.31
N ASP A 106 1.76 12.80 1.53
CA ASP A 106 2.64 12.37 0.45
C ASP A 106 2.19 11.01 -0.12
N VAL A 107 2.73 10.65 -1.29
CA VAL A 107 2.49 9.36 -1.93
C VAL A 107 3.80 8.64 -2.14
N GLN A 108 3.89 7.42 -1.67
CA GLN A 108 4.99 6.48 -1.88
C GLN A 108 4.53 5.34 -2.77
N ARG A 109 5.12 5.18 -3.93
CA ARG A 109 4.94 3.94 -4.72
C ARG A 109 5.80 2.82 -4.18
N CYS A 110 5.25 1.62 -4.16
CA CYS A 110 5.94 0.44 -3.64
C CYS A 110 7.22 0.14 -4.42
N VAL A 111 8.38 0.35 -3.79
CA VAL A 111 9.69 0.07 -4.39
C VAL A 111 9.85 -1.41 -4.73
N VAL A 112 9.36 -2.30 -3.86
CA VAL A 112 9.47 -3.76 -4.07
C VAL A 112 8.72 -4.20 -5.32
N HIS A 113 7.51 -3.66 -5.57
CA HIS A 113 6.77 -3.91 -6.82
C HIS A 113 7.50 -3.36 -8.03
N LYS A 114 8.05 -2.15 -7.95
CA LYS A 114 8.86 -1.56 -9.03
C LYS A 114 10.07 -2.42 -9.38
N VAL A 115 10.80 -2.90 -8.36
CA VAL A 115 11.94 -3.81 -8.55
C VAL A 115 11.49 -5.12 -9.20
N ARG A 116 10.44 -5.78 -8.68
CA ARG A 116 9.90 -7.02 -9.27
C ARG A 116 9.51 -6.83 -10.74
N ASN A 117 8.81 -5.75 -11.07
CA ASN A 117 8.40 -5.43 -12.44
C ASN A 117 9.60 -5.22 -13.35
N THR A 118 10.64 -4.53 -12.89
CA THR A 118 11.90 -4.35 -13.62
C THR A 118 12.57 -5.68 -13.88
N LEU A 119 12.73 -6.52 -12.85
CA LEU A 119 13.39 -7.82 -12.98
C LEU A 119 12.66 -8.76 -13.93
N ASN A 120 11.33 -8.71 -13.98
CA ASN A 120 10.54 -9.51 -14.93
C ASN A 120 10.77 -9.12 -16.40
N ARG A 121 11.32 -7.92 -16.67
CA ARG A 121 11.55 -7.39 -18.01
C ARG A 121 13.02 -7.41 -18.42
N VAL A 122 13.92 -7.73 -17.52
CA VAL A 122 15.34 -7.91 -17.85
C VAL A 122 15.67 -9.39 -18.04
N ARG A 123 16.73 -9.66 -18.83
CA ARG A 123 17.18 -11.03 -19.10
C ARG A 123 17.59 -11.73 -17.81
N LYS A 124 17.27 -13.02 -17.69
CA LYS A 124 17.52 -13.81 -16.48
C LYS A 124 18.99 -13.75 -15.99
N LYS A 125 19.94 -13.74 -16.91
CA LYS A 125 21.38 -13.64 -16.60
C LYS A 125 21.80 -12.32 -15.94
N ASP A 126 21.04 -11.25 -16.16
CA ASP A 126 21.34 -9.90 -15.66
C ASP A 126 20.54 -9.57 -14.39
N GLN A 127 19.51 -10.37 -14.05
CA GLN A 127 18.59 -10.07 -12.95
C GLN A 127 19.31 -9.89 -11.61
N CYS A 128 20.31 -10.72 -11.31
CA CYS A 128 21.03 -10.65 -10.04
C CYS A 128 21.81 -9.33 -9.91
N GLU A 129 22.47 -8.91 -10.97
CA GLU A 129 23.25 -7.68 -11.00
C GLU A 129 22.35 -6.44 -10.99
N VAL A 130 21.31 -6.41 -11.82
CA VAL A 130 20.30 -5.35 -11.82
C VAL A 130 19.65 -5.21 -10.43
N ALA A 131 19.28 -6.32 -9.79
CA ALA A 131 18.72 -6.30 -8.45
C ALA A 131 19.70 -5.74 -7.40
N GLY A 132 20.98 -6.08 -7.53
CA GLY A 132 22.06 -5.55 -6.69
C GLY A 132 22.18 -4.03 -6.81
N ASP A 133 22.24 -3.52 -8.05
CA ASP A 133 22.37 -2.10 -8.32
C ASP A 133 21.12 -1.32 -7.86
N LEU A 134 19.91 -1.82 -8.13
CA LEU A 134 18.67 -1.23 -7.62
C LEU A 134 18.63 -1.18 -6.09
N LYS A 135 19.15 -2.22 -5.42
CA LYS A 135 19.22 -2.27 -3.96
C LYS A 135 20.09 -1.16 -3.38
N LEU A 136 21.15 -0.74 -4.05
CA LEU A 136 21.98 0.39 -3.63
C LEU A 136 21.22 1.70 -3.62
N ILE A 137 20.23 1.87 -4.52
CA ILE A 137 19.38 3.07 -4.59
C ILE A 137 18.48 3.14 -3.37
N TYR A 138 17.58 2.17 -3.18
CA TYR A 138 16.57 2.24 -2.12
C TYR A 138 17.07 1.90 -0.71
N ARG A 139 18.31 1.44 -0.56
CA ARG A 139 19.00 1.26 0.72
C ARG A 139 20.04 2.33 1.01
N ALA A 140 20.14 3.34 0.18
CA ALA A 140 21.00 4.48 0.44
C ALA A 140 20.64 5.16 1.76
N PRO A 141 21.63 5.73 2.47
CA PRO A 141 21.40 6.36 3.77
C PRO A 141 20.54 7.63 3.66
N ASN A 142 20.59 8.33 2.53
CA ASN A 142 19.84 9.54 2.24
C ASN A 142 19.51 9.65 0.74
N LYS A 143 18.67 10.62 0.40
CA LYS A 143 18.18 10.86 -0.96
C LYS A 143 19.29 11.27 -1.93
N GLU A 144 20.27 12.04 -1.47
CA GLU A 144 21.41 12.46 -2.29
C GLU A 144 22.23 11.25 -2.79
N ILE A 145 22.58 10.35 -1.88
CA ILE A 145 23.31 9.12 -2.25
C ILE A 145 22.42 8.20 -3.11
N ALA A 146 21.13 8.14 -2.84
CA ALA A 146 20.20 7.37 -3.68
C ALA A 146 20.20 7.89 -5.13
N LEU A 147 20.21 9.20 -5.33
CA LEU A 147 20.29 9.82 -6.66
C LEU A 147 21.64 9.53 -7.35
N GLN A 148 22.75 9.56 -6.62
CA GLN A 148 24.06 9.17 -7.16
C GLN A 148 24.10 7.70 -7.58
N MET A 149 23.53 6.80 -6.77
CA MET A 149 23.42 5.38 -7.13
C MET A 149 22.51 5.17 -8.33
N PHE A 150 21.44 5.95 -8.45
CA PHE A 150 20.58 5.91 -9.63
C PHE A 150 21.31 6.35 -10.90
N GLN A 151 22.13 7.40 -10.87
CA GLN A 151 22.93 7.83 -12.00
C GLN A 151 23.92 6.74 -12.45
N GLN A 152 24.52 6.00 -11.51
CA GLN A 152 25.37 4.86 -11.83
C GLN A 152 24.56 3.72 -12.48
N PHE A 153 23.40 3.40 -11.94
CA PHE A 153 22.46 2.44 -12.52
C PHE A 153 22.07 2.81 -13.95
N GLU A 154 21.69 4.06 -14.17
CA GLU A 154 21.33 4.60 -15.48
C GLU A 154 22.49 4.47 -16.47
N SER A 155 23.68 4.95 -16.11
CA SER A 155 24.88 4.89 -16.98
C SER A 155 25.24 3.46 -17.36
N LYS A 156 25.06 2.50 -16.46
CA LYS A 156 25.39 1.10 -16.68
C LYS A 156 24.36 0.35 -17.54
N TRP A 157 23.07 0.64 -17.34
CA TRP A 157 22.00 -0.19 -17.89
C TRP A 157 21.21 0.45 -19.02
N PHE A 158 21.32 1.77 -19.24
CA PHE A 158 20.53 2.47 -20.24
C PHE A 158 20.70 1.91 -21.67
N SER A 159 21.91 1.60 -22.09
CA SER A 159 22.16 1.04 -23.43
C SER A 159 21.49 -0.31 -23.68
N LYS A 160 21.24 -1.08 -22.60
CA LYS A 160 20.72 -2.44 -22.67
C LYS A 160 19.22 -2.52 -22.33
N TYR A 161 18.76 -1.67 -21.42
CA TYR A 161 17.41 -1.66 -20.86
C TYR A 161 16.84 -0.24 -20.77
N SER A 162 16.95 0.54 -21.85
CA SER A 162 16.54 1.95 -21.91
C SER A 162 15.14 2.19 -21.39
N ARG A 163 14.18 1.32 -21.78
CA ARG A 163 12.79 1.43 -21.36
C ARG A 163 12.59 1.28 -19.84
N GLU A 164 13.30 0.33 -19.23
CA GLU A 164 13.21 0.09 -17.79
C GLU A 164 13.90 1.21 -17.00
N VAL A 165 15.06 1.65 -17.47
CA VAL A 165 15.77 2.80 -16.87
C VAL A 165 14.91 4.06 -16.95
N GLN A 166 14.34 4.37 -18.13
CA GLN A 166 13.45 5.53 -18.29
C GLN A 166 12.21 5.44 -17.40
N SER A 167 11.65 4.25 -17.21
CA SER A 167 10.55 4.02 -16.28
C SER A 167 10.93 4.34 -14.83
N TRP A 168 12.18 4.07 -14.43
CA TRP A 168 12.69 4.47 -13.12
C TRP A 168 12.91 5.99 -13.04
N THR A 169 13.49 6.61 -14.07
CA THR A 169 13.69 8.05 -14.13
C THR A 169 12.37 8.81 -13.93
N ASN A 170 11.32 8.37 -14.61
CA ASN A 170 10.00 9.02 -14.57
C ASN A 170 9.28 8.89 -13.21
N GLU A 171 9.64 7.88 -12.42
CA GLU A 171 8.97 7.59 -11.14
C GLU A 171 9.88 7.78 -9.92
N LEU A 172 11.13 8.22 -10.13
CA LEU A 172 12.14 8.24 -9.07
C LEU A 172 11.71 9.07 -7.86
N ASP A 173 11.09 10.20 -8.10
CA ASP A 173 10.63 11.09 -7.03
C ASP A 173 9.61 10.40 -6.10
N VAL A 174 8.58 9.77 -6.68
CA VAL A 174 7.55 9.06 -5.89
C VAL A 174 8.04 7.73 -5.30
N LEU A 175 9.12 7.17 -5.83
CA LEU A 175 9.78 5.96 -5.29
C LEU A 175 10.69 6.27 -4.10
N LEU A 176 11.19 7.50 -3.97
CA LEU A 176 12.13 7.91 -2.92
C LEU A 176 11.52 8.84 -1.85
N ILE A 177 10.21 9.07 -1.85
CA ILE A 177 9.51 9.87 -0.83
C ILE A 177 9.80 9.36 0.58
N PHE A 178 9.83 8.05 0.80
CA PHE A 178 10.11 7.45 2.10
C PHE A 178 11.44 7.89 2.73
N MET A 179 12.35 8.46 1.94
CA MET A 179 13.63 8.97 2.45
C MET A 179 13.50 10.30 3.20
N ASP A 180 12.39 10.98 3.03
CA ASP A 180 12.05 12.20 3.78
C ASP A 180 11.44 11.87 5.16
N ASP A 181 11.07 10.61 5.40
CA ASP A 181 10.54 10.11 6.66
C ASP A 181 11.67 9.66 7.63
N PRO A 182 11.36 9.50 8.93
CA PRO A 182 12.30 9.01 9.92
C PRO A 182 12.95 7.68 9.52
N SER A 183 14.27 7.58 9.65
CA SER A 183 15.05 6.42 9.17
C SER A 183 14.60 5.09 9.79
N SER A 184 14.10 5.11 11.03
CA SER A 184 13.63 3.93 11.76
C SER A 184 12.44 3.23 11.10
N ILE A 185 11.56 3.98 10.40
CA ILE A 185 10.36 3.42 9.74
C ILE A 185 10.53 3.17 8.24
N ARG A 186 11.59 3.67 7.61
CA ARG A 186 11.79 3.58 6.14
C ARG A 186 11.64 2.17 5.60
N SER A 187 12.18 1.18 6.33
CA SER A 187 12.11 -0.23 5.91
C SER A 187 10.68 -0.80 5.85
N VAL A 188 9.73 -0.15 6.48
CA VAL A 188 8.32 -0.55 6.50
C VAL A 188 7.52 0.18 5.43
N ILE A 189 7.81 1.47 5.21
CA ILE A 189 6.98 2.36 4.36
C ILE A 189 7.36 2.38 2.88
N TYR A 190 8.56 1.93 2.48
CA TYR A 190 8.91 1.86 1.05
C TYR A 190 8.26 0.68 0.31
N THR A 191 7.45 -0.11 0.99
CA THR A 191 6.85 -1.36 0.49
C THR A 191 5.42 -1.54 0.98
N THR A 192 4.59 -2.23 0.19
CA THR A 192 3.24 -2.65 0.56
C THR A 192 3.21 -3.97 1.38
N ASN A 193 4.33 -4.49 1.82
CA ASN A 193 4.40 -5.77 2.55
C ASN A 193 3.49 -5.82 3.79
N ALA A 194 3.20 -4.67 4.41
CA ALA A 194 2.32 -4.60 5.57
C ALA A 194 0.90 -5.05 5.22
N ILE A 195 0.37 -4.63 4.06
CA ILE A 195 -0.96 -5.00 3.59
C ILE A 195 -0.95 -6.30 2.76
N GLU A 196 0.12 -6.61 2.02
CA GLU A 196 0.25 -7.82 1.21
C GLU A 196 0.01 -9.11 2.02
N ARG A 197 0.43 -9.12 3.30
CA ARG A 197 0.18 -10.26 4.19
C ARG A 197 -1.31 -10.49 4.43
N THR A 198 -2.09 -9.43 4.62
CA THR A 198 -3.54 -9.50 4.78
C THR A 198 -4.20 -9.99 3.50
N ILE A 199 -3.81 -9.40 2.37
CA ILE A 199 -4.28 -9.80 1.03
C ILE A 199 -3.99 -11.29 0.76
N LYS A 200 -2.81 -11.76 1.12
CA LYS A 200 -2.44 -13.18 0.98
C LYS A 200 -3.36 -14.08 1.82
N GLU A 201 -3.60 -13.73 3.07
CA GLU A 201 -4.46 -14.53 3.95
C GLU A 201 -5.92 -14.55 3.48
N ILE A 202 -6.44 -13.40 3.04
CA ILE A 202 -7.77 -13.33 2.42
C ILE A 202 -7.82 -14.28 1.22
N ARG A 203 -6.82 -14.24 0.34
CA ARG A 203 -6.72 -15.12 -0.84
C ARG A 203 -6.71 -16.60 -0.45
N GLU A 204 -5.91 -16.98 0.55
CA GLU A 204 -5.80 -18.38 1.00
C GLU A 204 -7.11 -18.89 1.62
N ARG A 205 -7.87 -18.03 2.31
CA ARG A 205 -9.18 -18.39 2.85
C ARG A 205 -10.28 -18.49 1.79
N LEU A 206 -10.18 -17.68 0.74
CA LEU A 206 -11.14 -17.72 -0.38
C LEU A 206 -10.87 -18.86 -1.36
N LYS A 207 -9.60 -19.26 -1.54
CA LYS A 207 -9.17 -20.25 -2.51
C LYS A 207 -9.84 -21.63 -2.38
N PRO A 208 -10.03 -22.22 -1.17
CA PRO A 208 -10.74 -23.51 -1.03
C PRO A 208 -12.23 -23.44 -1.32
N MET A 209 -12.79 -22.23 -1.32
CA MET A 209 -14.21 -22.00 -1.58
C MET A 209 -14.46 -21.93 -3.10
N ASN A 210 -14.28 -23.07 -3.80
CA ASN A 210 -14.42 -23.20 -5.24
C ASN A 210 -15.78 -22.73 -5.82
N SER A 211 -16.70 -22.28 -4.97
CA SER A 211 -17.99 -21.70 -5.32
C SER A 211 -18.41 -20.68 -4.27
N LEU A 212 -17.73 -19.53 -4.24
CA LEU A 212 -18.32 -18.36 -3.59
C LEU A 212 -19.54 -17.98 -4.43
N SER A 213 -20.70 -18.40 -3.96
CA SER A 213 -21.97 -18.27 -4.69
C SER A 213 -22.46 -16.81 -4.80
N SER A 214 -21.84 -15.86 -4.05
CA SER A 214 -22.29 -14.47 -4.04
C SER A 214 -21.23 -13.50 -3.46
N LEU A 215 -21.33 -12.21 -3.83
CA LEU A 215 -20.59 -11.11 -3.22
C LEU A 215 -20.75 -11.10 -1.70
N GLU A 216 -21.97 -11.35 -1.21
CA GLU A 216 -22.28 -11.40 0.22
C GLU A 216 -21.50 -12.48 0.97
N ALA A 217 -21.33 -13.67 0.38
CA ALA A 217 -20.54 -14.75 0.98
C ALA A 217 -19.05 -14.36 1.04
N THR A 218 -18.55 -13.73 -0.01
CA THR A 218 -17.18 -13.20 -0.07
C THR A 218 -16.96 -12.14 1.00
N GLU A 219 -17.87 -11.19 1.12
CA GLU A 219 -17.83 -10.12 2.11
C GLU A 219 -17.76 -10.66 3.55
N LYS A 220 -18.55 -11.68 3.88
CA LYS A 220 -18.51 -12.34 5.19
C LYS A 220 -17.15 -12.97 5.48
N VAL A 221 -16.55 -13.67 4.52
CA VAL A 221 -15.23 -14.30 4.70
C VAL A 221 -14.15 -13.26 4.87
N VAL A 222 -14.18 -12.20 4.07
CA VAL A 222 -13.23 -11.09 4.16
C VAL A 222 -13.36 -10.41 5.51
N TYR A 223 -14.57 -10.09 5.94
CA TYR A 223 -14.83 -9.47 7.25
C TYR A 223 -14.27 -10.31 8.42
N LEU A 224 -14.57 -11.60 8.46
CA LEU A 224 -14.07 -12.49 9.51
C LEU A 224 -12.55 -12.57 9.51
N THR A 225 -11.94 -12.60 8.32
CA THR A 225 -10.47 -12.60 8.18
C THR A 225 -9.87 -11.30 8.73
N ILE A 226 -10.46 -10.16 8.39
CA ILE A 226 -10.01 -8.83 8.84
C ILE A 226 -10.16 -8.70 10.36
N LYS A 227 -11.27 -9.17 10.92
CA LYS A 227 -11.50 -9.17 12.36
C LYS A 227 -10.41 -9.95 13.10
N ASP A 228 -10.09 -11.16 12.63
CA ASP A 228 -8.98 -11.96 13.19
C ASP A 228 -7.63 -11.24 13.11
N PHE A 229 -7.37 -10.48 12.03
CA PHE A 229 -6.14 -9.71 11.91
C PHE A 229 -6.07 -8.56 12.90
N ASN A 230 -7.12 -7.75 12.98
CA ASN A 230 -7.16 -6.61 13.89
C ASN A 230 -7.01 -7.07 15.36
N GLU A 231 -7.64 -8.17 15.73
CA GLU A 231 -7.47 -8.77 17.06
C GLU A 231 -6.01 -9.22 17.31
N LYS A 232 -5.38 -9.90 16.34
CA LYS A 232 -3.98 -10.34 16.45
C LYS A 232 -2.98 -9.18 16.47
N TRP A 233 -3.35 -8.03 15.91
CA TRP A 233 -2.47 -6.86 15.82
C TRP A 233 -2.64 -5.88 16.97
N ALA A 234 -3.74 -5.94 17.71
CA ALA A 234 -4.05 -5.03 18.81
C ALA A 234 -2.91 -4.86 19.84
N GLU A 235 -2.10 -5.93 20.02
CA GLU A 235 -0.97 -5.93 20.96
C GLU A 235 0.41 -5.80 20.29
N ARG A 236 0.47 -5.52 18.96
CA ARG A 236 1.72 -5.55 18.18
C ARG A 236 1.93 -4.28 17.39
N LYS A 237 2.92 -3.52 17.80
CA LYS A 237 3.36 -2.32 17.07
C LYS A 237 4.28 -2.66 15.89
N LEU A 238 4.22 -1.86 14.85
CA LEU A 238 5.19 -1.92 13.76
C LEU A 238 6.55 -1.41 14.24
N ARG A 239 7.60 -2.09 13.76
CA ARG A 239 8.97 -1.75 14.11
C ARG A 239 9.33 -0.33 13.67
N GLY A 240 10.05 0.39 14.50
CA GLY A 240 10.61 1.70 14.23
C GLY A 240 9.67 2.87 14.51
N PHE A 241 8.37 2.62 14.70
CA PHE A 241 7.40 3.69 14.96
C PHE A 241 7.57 4.29 16.35
N SER A 242 7.91 3.50 17.35
CA SER A 242 8.18 4.03 18.70
C SER A 242 9.35 5.01 18.71
N GLU A 243 10.41 4.72 17.92
CA GLU A 243 11.55 5.63 17.78
C GLU A 243 11.20 6.86 16.92
N ALA A 244 10.26 6.73 15.98
CA ALA A 244 9.84 7.81 15.09
C ALA A 244 8.73 8.70 15.68
N HIS A 245 8.12 8.32 16.80
CA HIS A 245 6.88 8.91 17.32
C HIS A 245 6.92 10.45 17.40
N GLU A 246 7.92 11.02 18.07
CA GLU A 246 8.06 12.47 18.20
C GLU A 246 8.25 13.19 16.85
N ALA A 247 8.96 12.55 15.91
CA ALA A 247 9.15 13.11 14.58
C ALA A 247 7.83 13.08 13.79
N LEU A 248 7.06 11.99 13.86
CA LEU A 248 5.75 11.87 13.22
C LEU A 248 4.75 12.88 13.80
N GLN A 249 4.74 13.10 15.11
CA GLN A 249 3.90 14.13 15.72
C GLN A 249 4.24 15.53 15.18
N ARG A 250 5.52 15.90 15.10
CA ARG A 250 5.95 17.18 14.50
C ARG A 250 5.50 17.30 13.04
N MET A 251 5.63 16.24 12.25
CA MET A 251 5.16 16.23 10.84
C MET A 251 3.65 16.49 10.75
N PHE A 252 2.84 15.94 11.65
CA PHE A 252 1.41 16.23 11.72
C PHE A 252 1.14 17.69 12.09
N GLU A 253 1.84 18.24 13.09
CA GLU A 253 1.71 19.63 13.50
C GLU A 253 2.07 20.60 12.38
N GLU A 254 3.17 20.35 11.69
CA GLU A 254 3.62 21.16 10.55
C GLU A 254 2.65 21.14 9.37
N ARG A 255 1.99 20.01 9.11
CA ARG A 255 1.10 19.84 7.94
C ARG A 255 -0.35 20.24 8.20
N TYR A 256 -0.84 20.06 9.43
CA TYR A 256 -2.27 20.15 9.73
C TYR A 256 -2.66 21.25 10.73
N ASN A 257 -1.69 21.98 11.29
CA ASN A 257 -1.94 23.16 12.13
C ASN A 257 -1.83 24.48 11.37
#